data_10a041c6a7c3f7b34b6b0a820bd4d8ef
#
_entry.id   10a041c6a7c3f7b34b6b0a820bd4d8ef
#
_cell.length_a   1.000
_cell.length_b   1.000
_cell.length_c   1.000
_cell.angle_alpha   90.00
_cell.angle_beta   90.00
_cell.angle_gamma   90.00
#
_symmetry.space_group_name_H-M   'P 1'
#
loop_
_entity.id
_entity.type
_entity.pdbx_description
1 polymer ?
#
loop_
_entity_poly.entity_id
_entity_poly.type
_entity_poly.pdbx_seq_one_letter_code
_entity_poly.pdbx_strand_id
1 'polypeptide(L)'
;ILNIRFRLFNDGLGFRYELPLQRKMNYLTVKDEVTEFNLTGNHKAFCIPGDYDTNEFAYTTAPLSDIAVDMEKRIAKKSYESKAEGGLTVQTPLMMKSEDGIYLNIHEAALVDYAGMLLNVDDKQFKLSAHLTPDKLGKKGYLQLPVLSPWRTVIVSDDARDILASQLIYNLNEPCQYEDTSWIRPMKFVGVWWEMFTGEGKTWAYSDFYQAKPGIT
;
A
#
# COMPACT_ATOMS: atom_id res chain seq x y z
N ILE A 1 -23.68 5.99 12.85
CA ILE A 1 -23.79 4.73 12.08
C ILE A 1 -22.47 4.53 11.37
N LEU A 2 -21.96 3.29 11.41
CA LEU A 2 -20.85 2.79 10.64
C LEU A 2 -21.34 1.51 9.94
N ASN A 3 -21.20 1.47 8.62
CA ASN A 3 -21.48 0.27 7.83
C ASN A 3 -20.17 -0.42 7.47
N ILE A 4 -20.17 -1.74 7.42
CA ILE A 4 -19.09 -2.53 6.86
C ILE A 4 -19.66 -3.20 5.61
N ARG A 5 -19.08 -2.90 4.47
CA ARG A 5 -19.49 -3.47 3.18
C ARG A 5 -18.50 -4.52 2.73
N PHE A 6 -19.00 -5.67 2.30
CA PHE A 6 -18.22 -6.75 1.71
C PHE A 6 -18.55 -6.92 0.23
N ARG A 7 -17.55 -7.25 -0.57
CA ARG A 7 -17.69 -7.78 -1.93
C ARG A 7 -16.85 -9.04 -2.06
N LEU A 8 -17.45 -10.10 -2.56
CA LEU A 8 -16.81 -11.39 -2.79
C LEU A 8 -16.62 -11.62 -4.27
N PHE A 9 -15.48 -12.21 -4.61
CA PHE A 9 -15.07 -12.57 -5.97
C PHE A 9 -14.52 -14.02 -5.93
N ASN A 10 -14.34 -14.62 -7.11
CA ASN A 10 -13.82 -15.98 -7.20
C ASN A 10 -12.38 -16.12 -6.66
N ASP A 11 -11.61 -15.05 -6.70
CA ASP A 11 -10.21 -14.96 -6.32
C ASP A 11 -9.97 -14.27 -4.96
N GLY A 12 -11.05 -13.86 -4.26
CA GLY A 12 -10.88 -13.20 -2.97
C GLY A 12 -12.05 -12.33 -2.55
N LEU A 13 -11.78 -11.42 -1.64
CA LEU A 13 -12.78 -10.49 -1.12
C LEU A 13 -12.18 -9.09 -0.86
N GLY A 14 -13.06 -8.10 -0.86
CA GLY A 14 -12.78 -6.78 -0.31
C GLY A 14 -13.83 -6.40 0.73
N PHE A 15 -13.41 -5.66 1.74
CA PHE A 15 -14.33 -4.99 2.66
C PHE A 15 -13.88 -3.55 2.91
N ARG A 16 -14.83 -2.69 3.23
CA ARG A 16 -14.55 -1.29 3.58
C ARG A 16 -15.51 -0.76 4.63
N TYR A 17 -15.12 0.32 5.24
CA TYR A 17 -15.93 1.08 6.18
C TYR A 17 -16.64 2.21 5.43
N GLU A 18 -17.95 2.36 5.70
CA GLU A 18 -18.76 3.43 5.13
C GLU A 18 -19.41 4.22 6.25
N LEU A 19 -19.12 5.51 6.29
CA LEU A 19 -19.75 6.44 7.22
C LEU A 19 -20.73 7.33 6.44
N PRO A 20 -22.03 7.02 6.48
CA PRO A 20 -23.04 7.83 5.81
C PRO A 20 -23.17 9.21 6.46
N LEU A 21 -23.81 10.14 5.78
CA LEU A 21 -24.15 11.43 6.33
C LEU A 21 -24.97 11.26 7.63
N GLN A 22 -24.61 11.99 8.67
CA GLN A 22 -25.22 11.89 10.00
C GLN A 22 -25.55 13.27 10.53
N ARG A 23 -26.75 13.42 11.12
CA ARG A 23 -27.29 14.71 11.57
C ARG A 23 -26.37 15.45 12.55
N LYS A 24 -25.59 14.74 13.34
CA LYS A 24 -24.75 15.31 14.43
C LYS A 24 -23.26 15.25 14.15
N MET A 25 -22.83 14.77 12.98
CA MET A 25 -21.43 14.61 12.64
C MET A 25 -21.23 14.88 11.16
N ASN A 26 -20.49 15.94 10.83
CA ASN A 26 -20.16 16.31 9.46
C ASN A 26 -18.69 16.03 9.13
N TYR A 27 -17.82 16.09 10.14
CA TYR A 27 -16.37 15.88 10.01
C TYR A 27 -15.89 14.94 11.08
N LEU A 28 -14.86 14.21 10.77
CA LEU A 28 -14.14 13.38 11.73
C LEU A 28 -12.63 13.39 11.46
N THR A 29 -11.86 13.16 12.49
CA THR A 29 -10.43 12.91 12.40
C THR A 29 -10.19 11.44 12.68
N VAL A 30 -9.60 10.72 11.73
CA VAL A 30 -9.17 9.35 11.94
C VAL A 30 -7.91 9.36 12.78
N LYS A 31 -7.98 8.78 13.97
CA LYS A 31 -6.82 8.57 14.83
C LYS A 31 -6.14 7.26 14.51
N ASP A 32 -6.96 6.22 14.28
CA ASP A 32 -6.48 4.90 13.92
C ASP A 32 -7.59 4.07 13.25
N GLU A 33 -7.18 3.02 12.56
CA GLU A 33 -8.02 1.98 12.01
C GLU A 33 -7.56 0.63 12.58
N VAL A 34 -8.43 -0.01 13.39
CA VAL A 34 -8.10 -1.22 14.12
C VAL A 34 -8.56 -2.46 13.35
N THR A 35 -8.25 -2.52 12.06
CA THR A 35 -8.49 -3.69 11.22
C THR A 35 -7.44 -4.75 11.50
N GLU A 36 -7.86 -5.98 11.76
CA GLU A 36 -6.98 -7.10 12.02
C GLU A 36 -7.23 -8.25 11.05
N PHE A 37 -6.15 -8.94 10.65
CA PHE A 37 -6.16 -10.18 9.88
C PHE A 37 -5.50 -11.26 10.73
N ASN A 38 -6.29 -12.18 11.25
CA ASN A 38 -5.81 -13.29 12.03
C ASN A 38 -5.49 -14.46 11.09
N LEU A 39 -4.23 -14.81 11.00
CA LEU A 39 -3.74 -15.86 10.12
C LEU A 39 -3.89 -17.24 10.77
N THR A 40 -4.00 -18.28 9.96
CA THR A 40 -4.18 -19.66 10.43
C THR A 40 -2.89 -20.31 10.89
N GLY A 41 -1.73 -19.66 10.72
CA GLY A 41 -0.44 -20.22 11.12
C GLY A 41 0.74 -19.34 10.74
N ASN A 42 1.94 -19.91 10.88
CA ASN A 42 3.22 -19.25 10.60
C ASN A 42 3.53 -19.24 9.10
N HIS A 43 2.80 -18.43 8.35
CA HIS A 43 2.94 -18.35 6.89
C HIS A 43 4.31 -17.82 6.48
N LYS A 44 4.83 -18.31 5.37
CA LYS A 44 6.01 -17.74 4.71
C LYS A 44 5.61 -16.41 4.07
N ALA A 45 6.19 -15.31 4.53
CA ALA A 45 5.96 -13.99 3.99
C ALA A 45 7.02 -13.59 2.95
N PHE A 46 6.58 -12.84 1.94
CA PHE A 46 7.41 -12.16 0.94
C PHE A 46 7.18 -10.67 1.15
N CYS A 47 8.04 -10.03 1.91
CA CYS A 47 7.78 -8.70 2.45
C CYS A 47 9.01 -7.80 2.47
N ILE A 48 8.76 -6.51 2.62
CA ILE A 48 9.77 -5.50 2.90
C ILE A 48 9.38 -4.72 4.15
N PRO A 49 10.34 -4.11 4.86
CA PRO A 49 10.04 -3.24 5.99
C PRO A 49 9.06 -2.13 5.62
N GLY A 50 8.19 -1.78 6.57
CA GLY A 50 7.31 -0.63 6.43
C GLY A 50 8.08 0.69 6.41
N ASP A 51 7.75 1.55 5.45
CA ASP A 51 8.31 2.87 5.27
C ASP A 51 7.19 3.84 4.88
N TYR A 52 7.21 5.08 5.40
CA TYR A 52 6.14 6.05 5.11
C TYR A 52 6.35 6.80 3.81
N ASP A 53 7.59 6.87 3.31
CA ASP A 53 7.95 7.72 2.18
C ASP A 53 8.31 6.91 0.93
N THR A 54 8.86 5.70 1.10
CA THR A 54 9.40 4.91 -0.01
C THR A 54 8.93 3.46 0.01
N ASN A 55 9.28 2.71 -1.03
CA ASN A 55 9.05 1.27 -1.15
C ASN A 55 10.33 0.59 -1.67
N GLU A 56 11.48 0.99 -1.13
CA GLU A 56 12.79 0.70 -1.72
C GLU A 56 13.65 -0.27 -0.92
N PHE A 57 13.15 -0.83 0.17
CA PHE A 57 13.86 -1.89 0.88
C PHE A 57 13.91 -3.19 0.07
N ALA A 58 14.98 -3.95 0.27
CA ALA A 58 15.07 -5.28 -0.33
C ALA A 58 14.11 -6.27 0.33
N TYR A 59 13.54 -7.18 -0.47
CA TYR A 59 12.62 -8.21 0.01
C TYR A 59 13.27 -9.18 0.99
N THR A 60 12.50 -9.57 1.98
CA THR A 60 12.74 -10.71 2.88
C THR A 60 11.76 -11.82 2.52
N THR A 61 12.24 -13.06 2.55
CA THR A 61 11.42 -14.26 2.37
C THR A 61 11.70 -15.21 3.53
N ALA A 62 10.80 -15.24 4.50
CA ALA A 62 10.93 -16.04 5.71
C ALA A 62 9.55 -16.35 6.31
N PRO A 63 9.43 -17.35 7.22
CA PRO A 63 8.27 -17.49 8.09
C PRO A 63 8.04 -16.19 8.89
N LEU A 64 6.78 -15.87 9.21
CA LEU A 64 6.45 -14.67 9.97
C LEU A 64 7.20 -14.59 11.31
N SER A 65 7.45 -15.73 11.97
CA SER A 65 8.24 -15.78 13.21
C SER A 65 9.68 -15.29 13.07
N ASP A 66 10.22 -15.27 11.86
CA ASP A 66 11.66 -15.05 11.61
C ASP A 66 11.93 -13.74 10.84
N ILE A 67 10.89 -13.06 10.34
CA ILE A 67 11.07 -11.86 9.50
C ILE A 67 11.72 -10.68 10.25
N ALA A 68 11.53 -10.57 11.56
CA ALA A 68 12.02 -9.45 12.36
C ALA A 68 13.55 -9.28 12.24
N VAL A 69 14.29 -10.36 12.40
CA VAL A 69 15.77 -10.36 12.34
C VAL A 69 16.29 -9.92 10.98
N ASP A 70 15.66 -10.38 9.91
CA ASP A 70 16.07 -10.02 8.56
C ASP A 70 15.69 -8.60 8.19
N MET A 71 14.56 -8.12 8.66
CA MET A 71 14.13 -6.74 8.47
C MET A 71 15.03 -5.74 9.17
N GLU A 72 15.45 -6.00 10.40
CA GLU A 72 16.40 -5.17 11.12
C GLU A 72 17.71 -5.00 10.36
N LYS A 73 18.24 -6.08 9.78
CA LYS A 73 19.45 -6.03 8.95
C LYS A 73 19.27 -5.19 7.68
N ARG A 74 18.08 -5.20 7.09
CA ARG A 74 17.79 -4.43 5.89
C ARG A 74 17.62 -2.94 6.20
N ILE A 75 16.91 -2.62 7.27
CA ILE A 75 16.75 -1.25 7.75
C ILE A 75 18.10 -0.64 8.10
N ALA A 76 18.96 -1.39 8.78
CA ALA A 76 20.29 -0.90 9.16
C ALA A 76 21.21 -0.54 7.98
N LYS A 77 20.95 -1.05 6.79
CA LYS A 77 21.71 -0.73 5.56
C LYS A 77 21.26 0.53 4.86
N LYS A 78 20.13 1.10 5.25
CA LYS A 78 19.54 2.28 4.65
C LYS A 78 19.56 3.42 5.65
N SER A 79 19.98 4.59 5.22
CA SER A 79 20.16 5.76 6.10
C SER A 79 19.22 6.93 5.78
N TYR A 80 18.43 6.83 4.73
CA TYR A 80 17.60 7.92 4.23
C TYR A 80 16.11 7.58 4.14
N GLU A 81 15.73 6.33 4.33
CA GLU A 81 14.33 5.92 4.35
C GLU A 81 13.68 6.19 5.70
N SER A 82 12.42 6.53 5.65
CA SER A 82 11.60 6.83 6.81
C SER A 82 10.91 5.56 7.31
N LYS A 83 11.61 4.82 8.16
CA LYS A 83 11.02 3.61 8.79
C LYS A 83 9.70 3.94 9.47
N ALA A 84 8.67 3.14 9.21
CA ALA A 84 7.42 3.22 9.93
C ALA A 84 7.60 2.92 11.43
N GLU A 85 7.01 3.76 12.27
CA GLU A 85 7.04 3.59 13.72
C GLU A 85 6.00 2.55 14.17
N GLY A 86 6.17 2.03 15.40
CA GLY A 86 5.15 1.19 16.04
C GLY A 86 5.39 -0.31 15.99
N GLY A 87 6.62 -0.77 15.76
CA GLY A 87 6.99 -2.17 15.88
C GLY A 87 7.43 -2.83 14.58
N LEU A 88 7.15 -4.11 14.43
CA LEU A 88 7.45 -4.88 13.24
C LEU A 88 6.40 -4.56 12.17
N THR A 89 6.74 -3.67 11.24
CA THR A 89 5.83 -3.17 10.20
C THR A 89 6.30 -3.61 8.83
N VAL A 90 5.37 -4.05 7.98
CA VAL A 90 5.61 -4.43 6.59
C VAL A 90 4.78 -3.59 5.64
N GLN A 91 5.30 -3.41 4.42
CA GLN A 91 4.58 -2.78 3.32
C GLN A 91 3.44 -3.66 2.80
N THR A 92 2.45 -3.04 2.19
CA THR A 92 1.47 -3.70 1.32
C THR A 92 1.79 -3.40 -0.16
N PRO A 93 1.45 -4.29 -1.09
CA PRO A 93 0.81 -5.59 -0.90
C PRO A 93 1.70 -6.60 -0.18
N LEU A 94 1.15 -7.29 0.81
CA LEU A 94 1.84 -8.36 1.51
C LEU A 94 1.43 -9.71 0.94
N MET A 95 2.37 -10.42 0.32
CA MET A 95 2.15 -11.77 -0.15
C MET A 95 2.69 -12.78 0.85
N MET A 96 1.91 -13.85 1.06
CA MET A 96 2.25 -14.95 1.95
C MET A 96 1.90 -16.27 1.31
N LYS A 97 2.53 -17.34 1.82
CA LYS A 97 2.18 -18.72 1.49
C LYS A 97 1.97 -19.51 2.78
N SER A 98 0.82 -20.15 2.91
CA SER A 98 0.52 -21.04 4.04
C SER A 98 1.27 -22.39 3.93
N GLU A 99 1.30 -23.16 5.02
CA GLU A 99 1.97 -24.45 5.05
C GLU A 99 1.29 -25.49 4.12
N ASP A 100 -0.01 -25.39 3.95
CA ASP A 100 -0.81 -26.23 3.04
C ASP A 100 -0.81 -25.75 1.59
N GLY A 101 -0.01 -24.72 1.28
CA GLY A 101 0.30 -24.33 -0.09
C GLY A 101 -0.55 -23.18 -0.64
N ILE A 102 -1.47 -22.65 0.13
CA ILE A 102 -2.34 -21.52 -0.28
C ILE A 102 -1.55 -20.22 -0.27
N TYR A 103 -1.67 -19.45 -1.33
CA TYR A 103 -1.15 -18.10 -1.44
C TYR A 103 -2.20 -17.08 -1.02
N LEU A 104 -1.77 -16.07 -0.26
CA LEU A 104 -2.60 -14.97 0.19
C LEU A 104 -1.91 -13.66 -0.16
N ASN A 105 -2.70 -12.68 -0.60
CA ASN A 105 -2.21 -11.32 -0.78
C ASN A 105 -3.15 -10.36 -0.05
N ILE A 106 -2.59 -9.55 0.85
CA ILE A 106 -3.32 -8.51 1.58
C ILE A 106 -2.87 -7.16 1.05
N HIS A 107 -3.85 -6.37 0.61
CA HIS A 107 -3.63 -5.04 0.06
C HIS A 107 -4.85 -4.14 0.27
N GLU A 108 -4.90 -3.04 -0.44
CA GLU A 108 -6.00 -2.09 -0.47
C GLU A 108 -6.36 -1.71 -1.92
N ALA A 109 -7.60 -1.27 -2.12
CA ALA A 109 -8.06 -0.75 -3.39
C ALA A 109 -8.88 0.53 -3.18
N ALA A 110 -8.99 1.35 -4.22
CA ALA A 110 -9.67 2.65 -4.16
C ALA A 110 -9.12 3.55 -3.02
N LEU A 111 -7.80 3.65 -2.93
CA LEU A 111 -7.13 4.56 -1.99
C LEU A 111 -7.30 6.00 -2.49
N VAL A 112 -8.38 6.64 -2.05
CA VAL A 112 -8.74 8.02 -2.39
C VAL A 112 -9.05 8.78 -1.11
N ASP A 113 -8.41 9.92 -0.91
CA ASP A 113 -8.57 10.81 0.25
C ASP A 113 -8.48 10.10 1.61
N TYR A 114 -7.59 9.12 1.71
CA TYR A 114 -7.37 8.32 2.92
C TYR A 114 -5.89 7.96 3.08
N ALA A 115 -5.46 7.65 4.30
CA ALA A 115 -4.08 7.23 4.56
C ALA A 115 -3.80 5.83 4.01
N GLY A 116 -2.64 5.65 3.39
CA GLY A 116 -2.17 4.33 2.93
C GLY A 116 -1.95 3.36 4.09
N MET A 117 -2.19 2.08 3.83
CA MET A 117 -2.10 1.02 4.82
C MET A 117 -0.77 0.26 4.71
N LEU A 118 -0.04 0.25 5.80
CA LEU A 118 0.98 -0.74 6.14
C LEU A 118 0.36 -1.80 7.07
N LEU A 119 1.10 -2.82 7.44
CA LEU A 119 0.66 -3.85 8.37
C LEU A 119 1.67 -4.02 9.50
N ASN A 120 1.24 -3.86 10.75
CA ASN A 120 1.98 -4.33 11.90
C ASN A 120 1.84 -5.85 12.02
N VAL A 121 2.95 -6.52 12.32
CA VAL A 121 3.01 -7.98 12.44
C VAL A 121 3.22 -8.37 13.88
N ASP A 122 2.29 -9.13 14.44
CA ASP A 122 2.51 -9.93 15.64
C ASP A 122 3.03 -11.30 15.22
N ASP A 123 4.34 -11.47 15.33
CA ASP A 123 5.05 -12.67 14.92
C ASP A 123 4.89 -13.87 15.87
N LYS A 124 4.20 -13.66 17.00
CA LYS A 124 3.87 -14.69 17.99
C LYS A 124 2.44 -15.22 17.84
N GLN A 125 1.50 -14.32 17.56
CA GLN A 125 0.10 -14.67 17.37
C GLN A 125 -0.28 -14.85 15.90
N PHE A 126 0.65 -14.61 14.98
CA PHE A 126 0.43 -14.62 13.53
C PHE A 126 -0.75 -13.74 13.13
N LYS A 127 -0.74 -12.53 13.67
CA LYS A 127 -1.78 -11.53 13.44
C LYS A 127 -1.19 -10.32 12.75
N LEU A 128 -1.91 -9.80 11.78
CA LEU A 128 -1.59 -8.55 11.11
C LEU A 128 -2.61 -7.49 11.52
N SER A 129 -2.15 -6.28 11.78
CA SER A 129 -3.02 -5.14 12.11
C SER A 129 -2.75 -3.99 11.16
N ALA A 130 -3.80 -3.34 10.68
CA ALA A 130 -3.65 -2.16 9.84
C ALA A 130 -2.83 -1.08 10.58
N HIS A 131 -1.88 -0.51 9.87
CA HIS A 131 -1.06 0.58 10.34
C HIS A 131 -1.08 1.68 9.27
N LEU A 132 -1.88 2.69 9.51
CA LEU A 132 -2.06 3.78 8.55
C LEU A 132 -0.91 4.79 8.64
N THR A 133 -0.46 5.27 7.49
CA THR A 133 0.55 6.34 7.41
C THR A 133 0.05 7.60 8.11
N PRO A 134 0.76 8.12 9.12
CA PRO A 134 0.35 9.31 9.85
C PRO A 134 0.75 10.60 9.13
N ASP A 135 0.04 11.68 9.42
CA ASP A 135 0.54 13.03 9.17
C ASP A 135 1.56 13.46 10.25
N LYS A 136 2.08 14.67 10.14
CA LYS A 136 3.03 15.24 11.11
C LYS A 136 2.48 15.38 12.54
N LEU A 137 1.16 15.33 12.71
CA LEU A 137 0.47 15.39 13.99
C LEU A 137 0.02 14.01 14.48
N GLY A 138 0.41 12.94 13.80
CA GLY A 138 0.04 11.57 14.10
C GLY A 138 -1.40 11.21 13.72
N LYS A 139 -2.09 12.05 12.92
CA LYS A 139 -3.44 11.77 12.44
C LYS A 139 -3.40 10.98 11.13
N LYS A 140 -4.42 10.17 10.89
CA LYS A 140 -4.53 9.27 9.75
C LYS A 140 -5.50 9.78 8.68
N GLY A 141 -6.19 10.88 8.93
CA GLY A 141 -7.08 11.53 7.97
C GLY A 141 -8.04 12.53 8.62
N TYR A 142 -8.46 13.49 7.80
CA TYR A 142 -9.47 14.50 8.14
C TYR A 142 -10.58 14.38 7.11
N LEU A 143 -11.68 13.79 7.51
CA LEU A 143 -12.71 13.32 6.59
C LEU A 143 -14.01 14.07 6.77
N GLN A 144 -14.67 14.37 5.66
CA GLN A 144 -16.02 14.94 5.63
C GLN A 144 -17.03 13.84 5.24
N LEU A 145 -18.12 13.74 5.97
CA LEU A 145 -19.18 12.78 5.67
C LEU A 145 -20.05 13.24 4.49
N PRO A 146 -20.54 12.32 3.66
CA PRO A 146 -20.32 10.87 3.75
C PRO A 146 -18.93 10.49 3.28
N VAL A 147 -18.34 9.45 3.85
CA VAL A 147 -17.01 8.97 3.48
C VAL A 147 -16.93 7.45 3.40
N LEU A 148 -16.11 6.97 2.48
CA LEU A 148 -15.79 5.58 2.26
C LEU A 148 -14.30 5.37 2.54
N SER A 149 -13.94 4.38 3.35
CA SER A 149 -12.54 3.98 3.42
C SER A 149 -12.10 3.28 2.13
N PRO A 150 -10.81 3.15 1.86
CA PRO A 150 -10.33 2.19 0.88
C PRO A 150 -10.84 0.78 1.19
N TRP A 151 -10.92 -0.06 0.18
CA TRP A 151 -11.17 -1.48 0.37
C TRP A 151 -9.93 -2.15 0.97
N ARG A 152 -10.13 -2.95 2.00
CA ARG A 152 -9.15 -3.91 2.50
C ARG A 152 -9.36 -5.20 1.74
N THR A 153 -8.32 -5.67 1.04
CA THR A 153 -8.45 -6.77 0.09
C THR A 153 -7.67 -7.98 0.55
N VAL A 154 -8.25 -9.15 0.31
CA VAL A 154 -7.60 -10.45 0.51
C VAL A 154 -7.79 -11.26 -0.75
N ILE A 155 -6.73 -11.52 -1.49
CA ILE A 155 -6.71 -12.42 -2.65
C ILE A 155 -6.17 -13.77 -2.18
N VAL A 156 -6.79 -14.86 -2.64
CA VAL A 156 -6.46 -16.23 -2.21
C VAL A 156 -6.44 -17.15 -3.43
N SER A 157 -5.37 -17.94 -3.58
CA SER A 157 -5.28 -18.96 -4.61
C SER A 157 -4.31 -20.09 -4.17
N ASP A 158 -4.44 -21.26 -4.76
CA ASP A 158 -3.45 -22.34 -4.68
C ASP A 158 -2.31 -22.20 -5.71
N ASP A 159 -2.41 -21.19 -6.60
CA ASP A 159 -1.38 -20.85 -7.59
C ASP A 159 -0.93 -19.39 -7.43
N ALA A 160 0.37 -19.18 -7.27
CA ALA A 160 0.96 -17.85 -7.16
C ALA A 160 0.69 -16.97 -8.40
N ARG A 161 0.52 -17.57 -9.57
CA ARG A 161 0.26 -16.85 -10.83
C ARG A 161 -1.10 -16.18 -10.83
N ASP A 162 -2.08 -16.77 -10.15
CA ASP A 162 -3.43 -16.21 -10.04
C ASP A 162 -3.45 -14.95 -9.18
N ILE A 163 -2.58 -14.86 -8.17
CA ILE A 163 -2.41 -13.62 -7.39
C ILE A 163 -2.01 -12.47 -8.31
N LEU A 164 -1.06 -12.73 -9.23
CA LEU A 164 -0.60 -11.72 -10.20
C LEU A 164 -1.66 -11.39 -11.25
N ALA A 165 -2.45 -12.38 -11.66
CA ALA A 165 -3.48 -12.24 -12.68
C ALA A 165 -4.81 -11.69 -12.14
N SER A 166 -4.98 -11.59 -10.83
CA SER A 166 -6.22 -11.16 -10.19
C SER A 166 -6.65 -9.77 -10.64
N GLN A 167 -7.93 -9.63 -10.94
CA GLN A 167 -8.58 -8.36 -11.27
C GLN A 167 -9.31 -7.73 -10.08
N LEU A 168 -9.19 -8.32 -8.88
CA LEU A 168 -9.95 -7.92 -7.71
C LEU A 168 -9.74 -6.43 -7.38
N ILE A 169 -8.49 -5.95 -7.41
CA ILE A 169 -8.17 -4.55 -7.13
C ILE A 169 -8.88 -3.62 -8.13
N TYR A 170 -8.87 -3.95 -9.42
CA TYR A 170 -9.55 -3.15 -10.44
C TYR A 170 -11.08 -3.19 -10.28
N ASN A 171 -11.64 -4.35 -9.95
CA ASN A 171 -13.08 -4.55 -9.75
C ASN A 171 -13.64 -3.81 -8.52
N LEU A 172 -12.78 -3.42 -7.60
CA LEU A 172 -13.13 -2.66 -6.40
C LEU A 172 -12.94 -1.15 -6.55
N ASN A 173 -12.27 -0.70 -7.61
CA ASN A 173 -12.18 0.71 -7.96
C ASN A 173 -13.42 1.16 -8.75
N GLU A 174 -13.67 2.46 -8.75
CA GLU A 174 -14.72 3.04 -9.58
C GLU A 174 -14.35 2.90 -11.07
N PRO A 175 -15.32 2.74 -11.95
CA PRO A 175 -15.07 2.67 -13.38
C PRO A 175 -14.38 3.93 -13.91
N CYS A 176 -13.67 3.79 -15.02
CA CYS A 176 -13.07 4.92 -15.72
C CYS A 176 -14.13 5.97 -16.06
N GLN A 177 -13.86 7.23 -15.72
CA GLN A 177 -14.77 8.36 -15.98
C GLN A 177 -14.57 8.99 -17.36
N TYR A 178 -13.52 8.62 -18.07
CA TYR A 178 -13.27 9.12 -19.42
C TYR A 178 -14.03 8.29 -20.46
N GLU A 179 -14.83 8.94 -21.29
CA GLU A 179 -15.58 8.29 -22.38
C GLU A 179 -14.64 7.79 -23.49
N ASP A 180 -13.57 8.55 -23.77
CA ASP A 180 -12.55 8.19 -24.74
C ASP A 180 -11.17 8.13 -24.09
N THR A 181 -10.53 6.99 -24.19
CA THR A 181 -9.15 6.74 -23.71
C THR A 181 -8.17 6.48 -24.86
N SER A 182 -8.58 6.67 -26.12
CA SER A 182 -7.77 6.37 -27.31
C SER A 182 -6.48 7.21 -27.43
N TRP A 183 -6.45 8.35 -26.72
CA TRP A 183 -5.27 9.22 -26.64
C TRP A 183 -4.17 8.64 -25.74
N ILE A 184 -4.48 7.69 -24.86
CA ILE A 184 -3.50 7.01 -24.03
C ILE A 184 -2.78 5.97 -24.89
N ARG A 185 -1.54 6.24 -25.24
CA ARG A 185 -0.72 5.36 -26.07
C ARG A 185 0.62 5.14 -25.41
N PRO A 186 1.18 3.92 -25.46
CA PRO A 186 2.56 3.68 -25.05
C PRO A 186 3.51 4.59 -25.84
N MET A 187 4.38 5.32 -25.15
CA MET A 187 5.34 6.21 -25.79
C MET A 187 6.67 6.21 -25.04
N LYS A 188 7.71 6.63 -25.72
CA LYS A 188 9.01 6.89 -25.11
C LYS A 188 8.97 8.27 -24.46
N PHE A 189 9.53 8.39 -23.26
CA PHE A 189 9.67 9.66 -22.57
C PHE A 189 11.09 9.83 -22.04
N VAL A 190 11.48 11.06 -21.73
CA VAL A 190 12.76 11.36 -21.09
C VAL A 190 12.52 11.66 -19.62
N GLY A 191 13.14 10.86 -18.76
CA GLY A 191 13.10 11.04 -17.31
C GLY A 191 14.27 11.90 -16.84
N VAL A 192 14.07 13.21 -16.72
CA VAL A 192 15.13 14.15 -16.28
C VAL A 192 15.52 14.00 -14.81
N TRP A 193 14.73 13.28 -14.04
CA TRP A 193 15.01 13.02 -12.62
C TRP A 193 16.36 12.30 -12.42
N TRP A 194 16.72 11.37 -13.29
CA TRP A 194 17.99 10.68 -13.24
C TRP A 194 19.20 11.61 -13.38
N GLU A 195 19.06 12.72 -14.08
CA GLU A 195 20.13 13.71 -14.22
C GLU A 195 20.52 14.31 -12.85
N MET A 196 19.54 14.48 -11.94
CA MET A 196 19.82 14.95 -10.58
C MET A 196 20.62 13.95 -9.76
N PHE A 197 20.43 12.65 -9.98
CA PHE A 197 21.15 11.59 -9.28
C PHE A 197 22.53 11.28 -9.90
N THR A 198 22.66 11.40 -11.21
CA THR A 198 23.87 11.02 -11.94
C THR A 198 24.65 12.24 -12.42
N GLY A 199 24.09 13.41 -12.41
CA GLY A 199 24.59 14.62 -13.03
C GLY A 199 25.29 15.59 -12.09
N GLU A 200 26.25 15.14 -11.27
CA GLU A 200 27.19 16.03 -10.56
C GLU A 200 26.54 17.15 -9.74
N GLY A 201 25.46 16.85 -9.00
CA GLY A 201 24.80 17.81 -8.13
C GLY A 201 23.89 18.84 -8.82
N LYS A 202 23.54 18.62 -10.07
CA LYS A 202 22.56 19.45 -10.80
C LYS A 202 21.17 19.31 -10.18
N THR A 203 20.45 20.40 -10.17
CA THR A 203 19.05 20.46 -9.75
C THR A 203 18.13 20.58 -10.97
N TRP A 204 16.82 20.48 -10.76
CA TRP A 204 15.84 20.74 -11.82
C TRP A 204 16.05 22.08 -12.55
N ALA A 205 16.46 23.12 -11.81
CA ALA A 205 16.71 24.45 -12.38
C ALA A 205 17.96 24.50 -13.26
N TYR A 206 18.86 23.55 -13.12
CA TYR A 206 20.14 23.51 -13.85
C TYR A 206 20.24 22.29 -14.79
N SER A 207 19.16 21.57 -15.01
CA SER A 207 19.15 20.46 -15.95
C SER A 207 19.44 20.98 -17.37
N ASP A 208 20.46 20.46 -18.02
CA ASP A 208 20.83 20.81 -19.39
C ASP A 208 19.70 20.49 -20.38
N PHE A 209 18.87 19.48 -20.04
CA PHE A 209 17.72 19.12 -20.85
C PHE A 209 16.71 20.25 -20.95
N TYR A 210 16.36 20.89 -19.81
CA TYR A 210 15.43 22.01 -19.80
C TYR A 210 16.02 23.29 -20.36
N GLN A 211 17.31 23.53 -20.15
CA GLN A 211 17.96 24.78 -20.52
C GLN A 211 18.49 24.77 -21.98
N ALA A 212 19.00 23.62 -22.42
CA ALA A 212 19.61 23.48 -23.75
C ALA A 212 18.61 23.14 -24.87
N LYS A 213 17.37 22.81 -24.54
CA LYS A 213 16.32 22.38 -25.47
C LYS A 213 15.04 23.19 -25.28
N PRO A 214 15.06 24.53 -25.50
CA PRO A 214 13.83 25.34 -25.39
C PRO A 214 12.82 24.83 -26.44
N GLY A 215 11.58 24.61 -26.02
CA GLY A 215 10.51 24.09 -26.86
C GLY A 215 10.18 22.61 -26.66
N ILE A 216 10.83 21.92 -25.75
CA ILE A 216 10.38 20.64 -25.23
C ILE A 216 9.66 20.90 -23.89
N THR A 217 8.44 21.37 -23.98
CA THR A 217 7.51 21.55 -22.85
C THR A 217 6.28 20.71 -23.08
#